data_fdffcd929174bd612b03f5df4725c20d
#
_entry.id   fdffcd929174bd612b03f5df4725c20d
#
_cell.length_a   1.000
_cell.length_b   1.000
_cell.length_c   1.000
_cell.angle_alpha   90.00
_cell.angle_beta   90.00
_cell.angle_gamma   90.00
#
_symmetry.space_group_name_H-M   'P 1'
#
loop_
_entity.id
_entity.type
_entity.pdbx_description
1 polymer ?
#
loop_
_entity_poly.entity_id
_entity_poly.type
_entity_poly.pdbx_seq_one_letter_code
_entity_poly.pdbx_strand_id
1 'polypeptide(L)'
;MSYLPKPKMHHPDMPTNALGYTRRDYEGPISTLCAGCGHDSISAAIVRACFELDLPPHRIAKLSGIGCSSKTPTYFLGASHGFNSVHGRMPSVLTGANLANRDLIYLGVSGDGDSASIGIGQFLHAIRRAVNMVYIVENNGVYGLTKGQFSATSDRGAKSKRGVINHDEAIDMASMALQMGATYVARSFSGDKTQLIPLIQGALEHPGAAFIDCISPCVAFNNHDGSTKSYDYVREHNEAVNQLDMINGRDEILVDYAPGTVELVTQHDGSVLQLRKLAQDYDVHDRGAALAYLQRKKEDGEIPTGLLFVDPEPQEMHGYLKTTTKPLNELREADLVPGAAALEKLNASLR
;
A
#
# COMPACT_ATOMS: atom_id res chain seq x y z
N MET A 1 -6.43 18.94 -10.79
CA MET A 1 -5.31 18.08 -11.22
C MET A 1 -5.37 17.96 -12.74
N SER A 2 -4.30 18.31 -13.44
CA SER A 2 -4.25 18.09 -14.89
C SER A 2 -4.13 16.59 -15.16
N TYR A 3 -5.12 16.03 -15.84
CA TYR A 3 -5.07 14.65 -16.32
C TYR A 3 -4.27 14.63 -17.65
N LEU A 4 -3.10 14.05 -17.61
CA LEU A 4 -2.27 13.87 -18.81
C LEU A 4 -2.30 12.38 -19.21
N PRO A 5 -3.16 11.99 -20.16
CA PRO A 5 -3.18 10.61 -20.63
C PRO A 5 -1.88 10.28 -21.35
N LYS A 6 -1.36 9.09 -21.13
CA LYS A 6 -0.25 8.56 -21.93
C LYS A 6 -0.74 8.28 -23.35
N PRO A 7 0.08 8.56 -24.38
CA PRO A 7 -0.26 8.17 -25.75
C PRO A 7 -0.47 6.65 -25.83
N LYS A 8 -1.54 6.22 -26.46
CA LYS A 8 -1.75 4.81 -26.82
C LYS A 8 -0.84 4.46 -27.99
N MET A 9 0.36 4.01 -27.68
CA MET A 9 1.28 3.48 -28.69
C MET A 9 1.23 1.96 -28.65
N HIS A 10 0.76 1.35 -29.71
CA HIS A 10 0.81 -0.10 -29.90
C HIS A 10 1.95 -0.41 -30.89
N HIS A 11 3.02 -1.02 -30.40
CA HIS A 11 3.99 -1.66 -31.27
C HIS A 11 3.55 -3.12 -31.44
N PRO A 12 3.51 -3.66 -32.67
CA PRO A 12 3.01 -5.02 -32.93
C PRO A 12 3.82 -6.10 -32.19
N ASP A 13 5.10 -5.84 -31.87
CA ASP A 13 5.98 -6.79 -31.18
C ASP A 13 6.01 -6.58 -29.65
N MET A 14 5.08 -5.79 -29.07
CA MET A 14 5.00 -5.69 -27.61
C MET A 14 4.52 -7.01 -27.01
N PRO A 15 5.23 -7.55 -25.99
CA PRO A 15 4.78 -8.76 -25.31
C PRO A 15 3.41 -8.55 -24.68
N THR A 16 2.52 -9.53 -24.90
CA THR A 16 1.18 -9.61 -24.32
C THR A 16 1.13 -10.73 -23.30
N ASN A 17 0.26 -10.60 -22.32
CA ASN A 17 -0.06 -11.66 -21.38
C ASN A 17 -1.13 -12.62 -21.96
N ALA A 18 -1.57 -13.62 -21.19
CA ALA A 18 -2.56 -14.61 -21.63
C ALA A 18 -3.92 -14.02 -22.02
N LEU A 19 -4.26 -12.81 -21.51
CA LEU A 19 -5.46 -12.07 -21.87
C LEU A 19 -5.31 -11.23 -23.15
N GLY A 20 -4.13 -11.24 -23.77
CA GLY A 20 -3.82 -10.40 -24.92
C GLY A 20 -3.56 -8.92 -24.59
N TYR A 21 -3.44 -8.58 -23.32
CA TYR A 21 -3.09 -7.23 -22.88
C TYR A 21 -1.58 -7.03 -22.86
N THR A 22 -1.15 -5.82 -23.23
CA THR A 22 0.23 -5.37 -23.02
C THR A 22 0.39 -4.81 -21.62
N ARG A 23 1.62 -4.67 -21.13
CA ARG A 23 1.88 -4.01 -19.84
C ARG A 23 1.28 -2.59 -19.77
N ARG A 24 1.19 -1.90 -20.91
CA ARG A 24 0.60 -0.54 -21.00
C ARG A 24 -0.89 -0.51 -20.67
N ASP A 25 -1.60 -1.60 -20.90
CA ASP A 25 -3.04 -1.69 -20.56
C ASP A 25 -3.27 -1.71 -19.04
N TYR A 26 -2.21 -2.01 -18.27
CA TYR A 26 -2.19 -1.95 -16.81
C TYR A 26 -1.68 -0.62 -16.26
N GLU A 27 -1.23 0.30 -17.09
CA GLU A 27 -0.78 1.62 -16.66
C GLU A 27 -1.96 2.58 -16.48
N GLY A 28 -1.72 3.66 -15.74
CA GLY A 28 -2.58 4.83 -15.63
C GLY A 28 -1.95 6.06 -16.30
N PRO A 29 -2.42 7.27 -16.00
CA PRO A 29 -1.83 8.53 -16.44
C PRO A 29 -0.37 8.67 -16.01
N ILE A 30 0.29 9.69 -16.55
CA ILE A 30 1.65 10.06 -16.15
C ILE A 30 1.65 10.50 -14.69
N SER A 31 2.61 9.97 -13.91
CA SER A 31 2.79 10.33 -12.51
C SER A 31 3.09 11.83 -12.35
N THR A 32 2.51 12.44 -11.33
CA THR A 32 2.81 13.80 -10.88
C THR A 32 3.52 13.81 -9.53
N LEU A 33 4.08 12.69 -9.11
CA LEU A 33 4.96 12.59 -7.96
C LEU A 33 6.33 13.20 -8.24
N CYS A 34 7.11 13.40 -7.20
CA CYS A 34 8.47 13.89 -7.33
C CYS A 34 9.34 12.88 -8.09
N ALA A 35 10.23 13.35 -8.96
CA ALA A 35 11.19 12.47 -9.63
C ALA A 35 12.05 11.72 -8.62
N GLY A 36 12.19 10.40 -8.78
CA GLY A 36 12.91 9.52 -7.85
C GLY A 36 12.12 9.14 -6.58
N CYS A 37 10.83 9.48 -6.51
CA CYS A 37 9.97 9.07 -5.41
C CYS A 37 9.77 7.55 -5.41
N GLY A 38 10.00 6.90 -4.26
CA GLY A 38 9.80 5.44 -4.12
C GLY A 38 8.38 4.96 -4.41
N HIS A 39 7.37 5.83 -4.29
CA HIS A 39 5.98 5.50 -4.60
C HIS A 39 5.77 5.16 -6.09
N ASP A 40 6.52 5.78 -7.01
CA ASP A 40 6.44 5.44 -8.44
C ASP A 40 6.95 4.02 -8.72
N SER A 41 7.96 3.58 -7.98
CA SER A 41 8.48 2.21 -8.04
C SER A 41 7.44 1.18 -7.58
N ILE A 42 6.71 1.50 -6.50
CA ILE A 42 5.62 0.64 -6.01
C ILE A 42 4.50 0.57 -7.05
N SER A 43 4.12 1.71 -7.64
CA SER A 43 3.13 1.73 -8.74
C SER A 43 3.55 0.86 -9.91
N ALA A 44 4.83 0.93 -10.33
CA ALA A 44 5.38 0.10 -11.40
C ALA A 44 5.42 -1.40 -11.03
N ALA A 45 5.68 -1.74 -9.74
CA ALA A 45 5.64 -3.10 -9.25
C ALA A 45 4.21 -3.68 -9.27
N ILE A 46 3.20 -2.88 -8.87
CA ILE A 46 1.78 -3.27 -8.95
C ILE A 46 1.37 -3.55 -10.39
N VAL A 47 1.72 -2.66 -11.34
CA VAL A 47 1.47 -2.85 -12.78
C VAL A 47 2.06 -4.18 -13.25
N ARG A 48 3.31 -4.46 -12.88
CA ARG A 48 3.99 -5.68 -13.29
C ARG A 48 3.38 -6.92 -12.67
N ALA A 49 3.07 -6.90 -11.38
CA ALA A 49 2.43 -8.00 -10.67
C ALA A 49 1.08 -8.37 -11.31
N CYS A 50 0.21 -7.37 -11.55
CA CYS A 50 -1.10 -7.61 -12.17
C CYS A 50 -1.00 -8.10 -13.62
N PHE A 51 -0.01 -7.61 -14.39
CA PHE A 51 0.25 -8.05 -15.75
C PHE A 51 0.71 -9.52 -15.79
N GLU A 52 1.65 -9.90 -14.94
CA GLU A 52 2.22 -11.25 -14.88
C GLU A 52 1.23 -12.29 -14.31
N LEU A 53 0.25 -11.87 -13.49
CA LEU A 53 -0.84 -12.71 -12.99
C LEU A 53 -2.05 -12.75 -13.93
N ASP A 54 -1.98 -12.17 -15.13
CA ASP A 54 -3.10 -12.11 -16.06
C ASP A 54 -4.41 -11.56 -15.45
N LEU A 55 -4.33 -10.64 -14.49
CA LEU A 55 -5.51 -10.10 -13.81
C LEU A 55 -6.24 -9.09 -14.72
N PRO A 56 -7.52 -9.28 -15.06
CA PRO A 56 -8.25 -8.30 -15.83
C PRO A 56 -8.40 -6.98 -15.03
N PRO A 57 -7.97 -5.81 -15.55
CA PRO A 57 -8.04 -4.56 -14.78
C PRO A 57 -9.43 -4.22 -14.24
N HIS A 58 -10.49 -4.53 -14.98
CA HIS A 58 -11.89 -4.30 -14.57
C HIS A 58 -12.36 -5.19 -13.41
N ARG A 59 -11.59 -6.23 -13.04
CA ARG A 59 -11.85 -7.07 -11.87
C ARG A 59 -11.23 -6.50 -10.59
N ILE A 60 -10.50 -5.40 -10.70
CA ILE A 60 -9.79 -4.79 -9.57
C ILE A 60 -10.52 -3.52 -9.12
N ALA A 61 -10.76 -3.42 -7.82
CA ALA A 61 -11.19 -2.20 -7.14
C ALA A 61 -10.02 -1.66 -6.34
N LYS A 62 -9.48 -0.51 -6.76
CA LYS A 62 -8.37 0.17 -6.08
C LYS A 62 -8.88 1.32 -5.22
N LEU A 63 -8.36 1.41 -4.01
CA LEU A 63 -8.79 2.39 -3.02
C LEU A 63 -7.60 3.18 -2.49
N SER A 64 -7.86 4.45 -2.13
CA SER A 64 -6.86 5.31 -1.50
C SER A 64 -7.47 6.25 -0.47
N GLY A 65 -6.62 6.80 0.39
CA GLY A 65 -6.97 7.87 1.32
C GLY A 65 -6.50 9.25 0.83
N ILE A 66 -5.71 9.96 1.66
CA ILE A 66 -5.19 11.30 1.35
C ILE A 66 -3.66 11.31 1.60
N GLY A 67 -2.92 11.98 0.74
CA GLY A 67 -1.46 12.11 0.81
C GLY A 67 -0.79 11.90 -0.55
N CYS A 68 0.56 11.88 -0.58
CA CYS A 68 1.31 11.60 -1.80
C CYS A 68 1.02 10.18 -2.32
N SER A 69 1.10 9.19 -1.44
CA SER A 69 0.78 7.78 -1.71
C SER A 69 -0.65 7.57 -2.19
N SER A 70 -1.58 8.38 -1.74
CA SER A 70 -2.98 8.28 -2.19
C SER A 70 -3.21 8.78 -3.62
N LYS A 71 -2.21 9.36 -4.27
CA LYS A 71 -2.22 9.66 -5.70
C LYS A 71 -1.85 8.43 -6.56
N THR A 72 -1.07 7.49 -6.02
CA THR A 72 -0.50 6.37 -6.77
C THR A 72 -1.55 5.49 -7.44
N PRO A 73 -2.75 5.21 -6.85
CA PRO A 73 -3.79 4.48 -7.56
C PRO A 73 -4.28 5.13 -8.85
N THR A 74 -4.02 6.42 -9.06
CA THR A 74 -4.31 7.07 -10.35
C THR A 74 -3.33 6.63 -11.44
N TYR A 75 -2.10 6.23 -11.10
CA TYR A 75 -1.00 5.97 -12.05
C TYR A 75 -0.91 4.53 -12.53
N PHE A 76 -1.70 3.63 -11.97
CA PHE A 76 -1.79 2.22 -12.40
C PHE A 76 -3.24 1.80 -12.62
N LEU A 77 -3.44 0.74 -13.39
CA LEU A 77 -4.72 0.09 -13.66
C LEU A 77 -5.81 1.09 -14.06
N GLY A 78 -5.57 1.86 -15.14
CA GLY A 78 -6.49 2.91 -15.60
C GLY A 78 -7.91 2.42 -15.92
N ALA A 79 -8.08 1.15 -16.28
CA ALA A 79 -9.36 0.50 -16.59
C ALA A 79 -10.00 -0.24 -15.39
N SER A 80 -9.51 -0.01 -14.16
CA SER A 80 -10.07 -0.58 -12.93
C SER A 80 -11.10 0.36 -12.28
N HIS A 81 -11.83 -0.16 -11.28
CA HIS A 81 -12.65 0.67 -10.39
C HIS A 81 -11.75 1.47 -9.44
N GLY A 82 -12.09 2.72 -9.15
CA GLY A 82 -11.30 3.58 -8.29
C GLY A 82 -12.14 4.33 -7.26
N PHE A 83 -11.73 4.26 -5.98
CA PHE A 83 -12.35 4.98 -4.87
C PHE A 83 -11.29 5.78 -4.13
N ASN A 84 -11.50 7.09 -3.98
CA ASN A 84 -10.69 7.92 -3.11
C ASN A 84 -11.53 8.29 -1.88
N SER A 85 -11.03 8.00 -0.69
CA SER A 85 -11.72 8.28 0.57
C SER A 85 -11.19 9.54 1.25
N VAL A 86 -11.88 10.01 2.29
CA VAL A 86 -11.33 11.00 3.20
C VAL A 86 -10.16 10.43 4.01
N HIS A 87 -9.36 11.30 4.58
CA HIS A 87 -8.11 10.97 5.28
C HIS A 87 -8.31 9.88 6.34
N GLY A 88 -7.54 8.80 6.26
CA GLY A 88 -7.55 7.67 7.17
C GLY A 88 -8.79 6.77 7.07
N ARG A 89 -9.65 6.92 6.04
CA ARG A 89 -10.90 6.16 5.93
C ARG A 89 -10.92 5.13 4.79
N MET A 90 -9.81 4.98 4.08
CA MET A 90 -9.70 4.00 3.00
C MET A 90 -10.11 2.58 3.46
N PRO A 91 -9.68 2.04 4.62
CA PRO A 91 -10.06 0.69 5.04
C PRO A 91 -11.56 0.53 5.32
N SER A 92 -12.24 1.60 5.76
CA SER A 92 -13.69 1.58 5.98
C SER A 92 -14.46 1.52 4.67
N VAL A 93 -14.07 2.34 3.68
CA VAL A 93 -14.66 2.34 2.34
C VAL A 93 -14.41 0.99 1.65
N LEU A 94 -13.18 0.46 1.78
CA LEU A 94 -12.81 -0.85 1.26
C LEU A 94 -13.69 -1.96 1.87
N THR A 95 -13.89 -1.95 3.19
CA THR A 95 -14.75 -2.93 3.88
C THR A 95 -16.17 -2.88 3.30
N GLY A 96 -16.75 -1.69 3.10
CA GLY A 96 -18.09 -1.55 2.53
C GLY A 96 -18.18 -2.00 1.08
N ALA A 97 -17.17 -1.66 0.26
CA ALA A 97 -17.12 -2.07 -1.14
C ALA A 97 -16.96 -3.59 -1.28
N ASN A 98 -16.11 -4.21 -0.45
CA ASN A 98 -15.92 -5.65 -0.41
C ASN A 98 -17.22 -6.38 -0.01
N LEU A 99 -17.92 -5.89 1.01
CA LEU A 99 -19.24 -6.43 1.41
C LEU A 99 -20.30 -6.30 0.31
N ALA A 100 -20.23 -5.24 -0.49
CA ALA A 100 -21.17 -5.01 -1.58
C ALA A 100 -20.92 -5.90 -2.80
N ASN A 101 -19.67 -6.25 -3.08
CA ASN A 101 -19.30 -7.12 -4.18
C ASN A 101 -18.02 -7.90 -3.85
N ARG A 102 -18.16 -9.15 -3.48
CA ARG A 102 -17.02 -10.03 -3.14
C ARG A 102 -16.25 -10.57 -4.35
N ASP A 103 -16.75 -10.37 -5.57
CA ASP A 103 -16.14 -10.89 -6.79
C ASP A 103 -15.00 -10.04 -7.32
N LEU A 104 -14.81 -8.82 -6.78
CA LEU A 104 -13.71 -7.95 -7.13
C LEU A 104 -12.49 -8.21 -6.25
N ILE A 105 -11.30 -7.96 -6.81
CA ILE A 105 -10.04 -7.94 -6.08
C ILE A 105 -9.87 -6.53 -5.51
N TYR A 106 -9.70 -6.42 -4.20
CA TYR A 106 -9.59 -5.15 -3.49
C TYR A 106 -8.15 -4.80 -3.19
N LEU A 107 -7.66 -3.71 -3.76
CA LEU A 107 -6.31 -3.20 -3.57
C LEU A 107 -6.35 -1.79 -2.96
N GLY A 108 -6.04 -1.69 -1.68
CA GLY A 108 -5.90 -0.42 -0.96
C GLY A 108 -4.45 0.04 -0.94
N VAL A 109 -4.19 1.28 -1.36
CA VAL A 109 -2.86 1.90 -1.26
C VAL A 109 -2.97 3.21 -0.50
N SER A 110 -2.16 3.37 0.53
CA SER A 110 -2.20 4.52 1.44
C SER A 110 -0.81 4.83 1.99
N GLY A 111 -0.62 6.02 2.53
CA GLY A 111 0.61 6.37 3.24
C GLY A 111 0.55 6.01 4.71
N ASP A 112 1.71 6.00 5.33
CA ASP A 112 1.89 5.77 6.76
C ASP A 112 1.17 6.83 7.62
N GLY A 113 1.24 8.10 7.27
CA GLY A 113 0.50 9.16 7.96
C GLY A 113 -1.02 8.99 7.84
N ASP A 114 -1.51 8.59 6.67
CA ASP A 114 -2.92 8.30 6.44
C ASP A 114 -3.38 7.06 7.24
N SER A 115 -2.58 6.00 7.24
CA SER A 115 -2.91 4.70 7.85
C SER A 115 -2.59 4.63 9.33
N ALA A 116 -1.36 4.98 9.75
CA ALA A 116 -0.89 4.78 11.12
C ALA A 116 -1.23 5.94 12.05
N SER A 117 -1.29 7.19 11.54
CA SER A 117 -1.65 8.33 12.40
C SER A 117 -3.17 8.52 12.44
N ILE A 118 -3.80 8.84 11.30
CA ILE A 118 -5.22 9.22 11.26
C ILE A 118 -6.12 7.98 11.19
N GLY A 119 -5.72 6.98 10.43
CA GLY A 119 -6.53 5.81 10.09
C GLY A 119 -6.28 4.57 10.93
N ILE A 120 -5.49 4.62 12.01
CA ILE A 120 -5.05 3.44 12.75
C ILE A 120 -6.22 2.54 13.19
N GLY A 121 -7.29 3.10 13.71
CA GLY A 121 -8.47 2.34 14.12
C GLY A 121 -9.14 1.63 12.94
N GLN A 122 -9.24 2.28 11.77
CA GLN A 122 -9.81 1.70 10.56
C GLN A 122 -8.93 0.58 10.00
N PHE A 123 -7.61 0.79 9.98
CA PHE A 123 -6.63 -0.21 9.59
C PHE A 123 -6.77 -1.49 10.44
N LEU A 124 -6.67 -1.33 11.78
CA LEU A 124 -6.76 -2.46 12.70
C LEU A 124 -8.09 -3.21 12.59
N HIS A 125 -9.20 -2.48 12.46
CA HIS A 125 -10.51 -3.12 12.36
C HIS A 125 -10.78 -3.78 11.00
N ALA A 126 -10.20 -3.31 9.90
CA ALA A 126 -10.29 -4.00 8.60
C ALA A 126 -9.56 -5.35 8.66
N ILE A 127 -8.35 -5.37 9.23
CA ILE A 127 -7.60 -6.61 9.45
C ILE A 127 -8.36 -7.55 10.40
N ARG A 128 -8.79 -7.06 11.57
CA ARG A 128 -9.53 -7.86 12.56
C ARG A 128 -10.81 -8.48 12.00
N ARG A 129 -11.44 -7.84 11.01
CA ARG A 129 -12.61 -8.39 10.31
C ARG A 129 -12.24 -9.39 9.23
N ALA A 130 -10.95 -9.65 9.02
CA ALA A 130 -10.46 -10.50 7.96
C ALA A 130 -11.05 -10.12 6.59
N VAL A 131 -11.08 -8.82 6.28
CA VAL A 131 -11.53 -8.34 4.97
C VAL A 131 -10.60 -8.88 3.89
N ASN A 132 -11.14 -9.55 2.88
CA ASN A 132 -10.33 -10.05 1.77
C ASN A 132 -9.83 -8.86 0.93
N MET A 133 -8.57 -8.49 1.15
CA MET A 133 -7.95 -7.29 0.57
C MET A 133 -6.44 -7.39 0.52
N VAL A 134 -5.84 -6.68 -0.40
CA VAL A 134 -4.43 -6.30 -0.34
C VAL A 134 -4.34 -4.86 0.16
N TYR A 135 -3.65 -4.63 1.27
CA TYR A 135 -3.42 -3.31 1.83
C TYR A 135 -1.92 -2.99 1.80
N ILE A 136 -1.53 -2.07 0.93
CA ILE A 136 -0.15 -1.61 0.81
C ILE A 136 -0.02 -0.25 1.47
N VAL A 137 0.91 -0.13 2.41
CA VAL A 137 1.33 1.16 2.98
C VAL A 137 2.65 1.58 2.34
N GLU A 138 2.63 2.71 1.66
CA GLU A 138 3.82 3.37 1.13
C GLU A 138 4.44 4.22 2.25
N ASN A 139 5.32 3.60 3.02
CA ASN A 139 5.84 4.11 4.28
C ASN A 139 7.11 4.94 4.07
N ASN A 140 7.03 6.24 4.34
CA ASN A 140 8.16 7.16 4.26
C ASN A 140 8.43 7.93 5.57
N GLY A 141 7.74 7.60 6.66
CA GLY A 141 7.91 8.22 7.97
C GLY A 141 7.33 9.64 8.09
N VAL A 142 6.61 10.16 7.05
CA VAL A 142 6.19 11.55 7.06
C VAL A 142 4.94 11.83 6.25
N TYR A 143 4.32 12.99 6.51
CA TYR A 143 3.34 13.60 5.62
C TYR A 143 4.06 14.40 4.53
N GLY A 144 4.41 13.74 3.41
CA GLY A 144 5.17 14.38 2.32
C GLY A 144 4.40 15.49 1.63
N LEU A 145 3.09 15.32 1.37
CA LEU A 145 2.23 16.28 0.66
C LEU A 145 2.14 17.64 1.37
N THR A 146 2.13 17.63 2.69
CA THR A 146 1.99 18.82 3.53
C THR A 146 3.33 19.38 4.03
N LYS A 147 4.43 18.96 3.40
CA LYS A 147 5.80 19.48 3.58
C LYS A 147 6.55 18.96 4.81
N GLY A 148 6.30 17.72 5.25
CA GLY A 148 7.23 16.98 6.09
C GLY A 148 6.95 17.01 7.59
N GLN A 149 5.69 16.96 7.98
CA GLN A 149 5.31 16.64 9.36
C GLN A 149 5.63 15.17 9.64
N PHE A 150 5.97 14.85 10.89
CA PHE A 150 6.16 13.47 11.32
C PHE A 150 4.86 12.67 11.19
N SER A 151 4.96 11.46 10.70
CA SER A 151 3.91 10.47 10.83
C SER A 151 4.13 9.61 12.08
N ALA A 152 3.17 8.75 12.39
CA ALA A 152 3.31 7.84 13.52
C ALA A 152 4.36 6.73 13.30
N THR A 153 4.91 6.59 12.09
CA THR A 153 6.02 5.67 11.78
C THR A 153 7.37 6.35 11.73
N SER A 154 7.44 7.66 11.99
CA SER A 154 8.70 8.40 12.06
C SER A 154 9.57 7.91 13.22
N ASP A 155 10.85 7.70 12.97
CA ASP A 155 11.80 7.28 13.99
C ASP A 155 11.92 8.31 15.13
N ARG A 156 12.08 7.81 16.35
CA ARG A 156 12.43 8.66 17.48
C ARG A 156 13.79 9.31 17.25
N GLY A 157 13.85 10.62 17.45
CA GLY A 157 15.06 11.41 17.19
C GLY A 157 15.14 11.96 15.77
N ALA A 158 14.24 11.57 14.85
CA ALA A 158 14.18 12.17 13.52
C ALA A 158 13.94 13.67 13.61
N LYS A 159 14.54 14.44 12.68
CA LYS A 159 14.41 15.90 12.64
C LYS A 159 13.53 16.33 11.47
N SER A 160 12.53 17.18 11.74
CA SER A 160 11.76 17.83 10.69
C SER A 160 12.60 18.90 9.97
N LYS A 161 12.13 19.36 8.81
CA LYS A 161 12.74 20.50 8.09
C LYS A 161 12.88 21.79 8.93
N ARG A 162 12.06 21.94 9.98
CA ARG A 162 12.09 23.09 10.88
C ARG A 162 12.98 22.86 12.12
N GLY A 163 13.73 21.75 12.16
CA GLY A 163 14.61 21.40 13.27
C GLY A 163 13.90 20.81 14.49
N VAL A 164 12.59 20.57 14.43
CA VAL A 164 11.84 19.91 15.51
C VAL A 164 12.25 18.43 15.55
N ILE A 165 12.49 17.91 16.75
CA ILE A 165 12.87 16.51 16.98
C ILE A 165 11.60 15.71 17.33
N ASN A 166 11.45 14.52 16.70
CA ASN A 166 10.43 13.56 17.08
C ASN A 166 10.83 12.86 18.40
N HIS A 167 9.97 12.95 19.42
CA HIS A 167 10.17 12.29 20.71
C HIS A 167 9.35 11.01 20.86
N ASP A 168 8.39 10.76 19.96
CA ASP A 168 7.49 9.63 20.01
C ASP A 168 8.16 8.38 19.42
N GLU A 169 7.77 7.21 19.93
CA GLU A 169 8.19 5.93 19.37
C GLU A 169 7.46 5.63 18.06
N ALA A 170 8.19 5.11 17.09
CA ALA A 170 7.61 4.70 15.81
C ALA A 170 6.67 3.50 15.96
N ILE A 171 5.49 3.59 15.36
CA ILE A 171 4.57 2.47 15.22
C ILE A 171 5.11 1.51 14.17
N ASP A 172 5.26 0.23 14.54
CA ASP A 172 5.55 -0.85 13.60
C ASP A 172 4.23 -1.45 13.07
N MET A 173 3.84 -1.06 11.85
CA MET A 173 2.58 -1.49 11.26
C MET A 173 2.54 -2.98 10.93
N ALA A 174 3.68 -3.60 10.58
CA ALA A 174 3.74 -5.04 10.33
C ALA A 174 3.49 -5.84 11.62
N SER A 175 4.10 -5.44 12.73
CA SER A 175 3.83 -6.04 14.05
C SER A 175 2.36 -5.86 14.46
N MET A 176 1.77 -4.69 14.22
CA MET A 176 0.35 -4.46 14.51
C MET A 176 -0.56 -5.31 13.62
N ALA A 177 -0.25 -5.45 12.34
CA ALA A 177 -1.00 -6.31 11.43
C ALA A 177 -0.98 -7.78 11.88
N LEU A 178 0.18 -8.28 12.30
CA LEU A 178 0.33 -9.63 12.87
C LEU A 178 -0.53 -9.81 14.12
N GLN A 179 -0.47 -8.86 15.06
CA GLN A 179 -1.23 -8.91 16.31
C GLN A 179 -2.74 -8.86 16.08
N MET A 180 -3.18 -8.14 15.05
CA MET A 180 -4.60 -8.03 14.71
C MET A 180 -5.14 -9.18 13.87
N GLY A 181 -4.29 -10.14 13.49
CA GLY A 181 -4.70 -11.34 12.79
C GLY A 181 -4.64 -11.27 11.27
N ALA A 182 -3.85 -10.36 10.69
CA ALA A 182 -3.58 -10.40 9.26
C ALA A 182 -3.09 -11.78 8.85
N THR A 183 -3.59 -12.27 7.72
CA THR A 183 -3.32 -13.63 7.26
C THR A 183 -2.17 -13.69 6.24
N TYR A 184 -1.75 -12.55 5.75
CA TYR A 184 -0.54 -12.35 4.95
C TYR A 184 0.13 -11.03 5.40
N VAL A 185 1.37 -11.08 5.84
CA VAL A 185 2.12 -9.89 6.24
C VAL A 185 3.50 -9.91 5.60
N ALA A 186 3.81 -8.84 4.88
CA ALA A 186 5.12 -8.66 4.27
C ALA A 186 5.66 -7.25 4.53
N ARG A 187 6.98 -7.11 4.47
CA ARG A 187 7.66 -5.82 4.41
C ARG A 187 8.64 -5.83 3.25
N SER A 188 8.71 -4.73 2.52
CA SER A 188 9.66 -4.59 1.42
C SER A 188 10.17 -3.15 1.34
N PHE A 189 11.13 -2.97 0.45
CA PHE A 189 11.68 -1.68 0.09
C PHE A 189 11.35 -1.36 -1.37
N SER A 190 10.93 -0.14 -1.67
CA SER A 190 10.50 0.28 -3.02
C SER A 190 11.60 0.11 -4.08
N GLY A 191 12.87 0.17 -3.67
CA GLY A 191 14.03 -0.05 -4.54
C GLY A 191 14.42 -1.51 -4.75
N ASP A 192 13.83 -2.48 -4.00
CA ASP A 192 14.01 -3.93 -4.23
C ASP A 192 12.80 -4.51 -4.98
N LYS A 193 12.72 -4.22 -6.28
CA LYS A 193 11.61 -4.69 -7.13
C LYS A 193 11.61 -6.20 -7.30
N THR A 194 12.77 -6.83 -7.17
CA THR A 194 12.92 -8.28 -7.27
C THR A 194 12.19 -8.99 -6.14
N GLN A 195 12.20 -8.39 -4.94
CA GLN A 195 11.45 -8.88 -3.79
C GLN A 195 9.99 -8.38 -3.81
N LEU A 196 9.76 -7.09 -4.12
CA LEU A 196 8.45 -6.46 -3.98
C LEU A 196 7.40 -7.05 -4.91
N ILE A 197 7.75 -7.36 -6.16
CA ILE A 197 6.81 -7.90 -7.16
C ILE A 197 6.23 -9.24 -6.73
N PRO A 198 7.03 -10.27 -6.38
CA PRO A 198 6.49 -11.54 -5.88
C PRO A 198 5.65 -11.40 -4.61
N LEU A 199 6.01 -10.47 -3.71
CA LEU A 199 5.21 -10.20 -2.51
C LEU A 199 3.83 -9.63 -2.84
N ILE A 200 3.74 -8.73 -3.83
CA ILE A 200 2.46 -8.20 -4.30
C ILE A 200 1.64 -9.31 -4.99
N GLN A 201 2.29 -10.17 -5.79
CA GLN A 201 1.64 -11.30 -6.46
C GLN A 201 1.04 -12.27 -5.43
N GLY A 202 1.83 -12.69 -4.44
CA GLY A 202 1.35 -13.55 -3.37
C GLY A 202 0.20 -12.92 -2.57
N ALA A 203 0.24 -11.61 -2.31
CA ALA A 203 -0.84 -10.91 -1.64
C ALA A 203 -2.13 -10.84 -2.47
N LEU A 204 -2.03 -10.68 -3.80
CA LEU A 204 -3.19 -10.62 -4.71
C LEU A 204 -3.88 -11.97 -4.86
N GLU A 205 -3.14 -13.08 -4.73
CA GLU A 205 -3.67 -14.44 -4.77
C GLU A 205 -4.14 -14.95 -3.40
N HIS A 206 -3.74 -14.28 -2.32
CA HIS A 206 -4.08 -14.70 -0.97
C HIS A 206 -5.55 -14.40 -0.62
N PRO A 207 -6.35 -15.41 -0.22
CA PRO A 207 -7.75 -15.22 0.09
C PRO A 207 -7.96 -14.74 1.54
N GLY A 208 -7.57 -13.51 1.87
CA GLY A 208 -7.67 -12.98 3.22
C GLY A 208 -7.16 -11.56 3.37
N ALA A 209 -6.90 -11.14 4.61
CA ALA A 209 -6.37 -9.83 4.91
C ALA A 209 -4.85 -9.79 4.69
N ALA A 210 -4.43 -9.38 3.50
CA ALA A 210 -3.03 -9.20 3.16
C ALA A 210 -2.57 -7.76 3.43
N PHE A 211 -1.43 -7.63 4.11
CA PHE A 211 -0.81 -6.35 4.44
C PHE A 211 0.66 -6.31 3.99
N ILE A 212 1.03 -5.25 3.29
CA ILE A 212 2.41 -4.98 2.87
C ILE A 212 2.83 -3.61 3.38
N ASP A 213 3.84 -3.57 4.25
CA ASP A 213 4.55 -2.35 4.67
C ASP A 213 5.72 -2.11 3.69
N CYS A 214 5.55 -1.19 2.74
CA CYS A 214 6.58 -0.91 1.76
C CYS A 214 7.32 0.39 2.11
N ILE A 215 8.58 0.26 2.54
CA ILE A 215 9.45 1.39 2.81
C ILE A 215 9.70 2.12 1.50
N SER A 216 9.38 3.41 1.47
CA SER A 216 9.34 4.22 0.26
C SER A 216 9.93 5.60 0.50
N PRO A 217 11.24 5.80 0.31
CA PRO A 217 11.92 7.04 0.64
C PRO A 217 11.30 8.27 -0.04
N CYS A 218 11.19 9.36 0.73
CA CYS A 218 10.71 10.64 0.23
C CYS A 218 11.86 11.53 -0.23
N VAL A 219 11.95 11.85 -1.50
CA VAL A 219 12.99 12.73 -2.08
C VAL A 219 12.90 14.18 -1.60
N ALA A 220 11.73 14.60 -1.10
CA ALA A 220 11.48 15.98 -0.67
C ALA A 220 12.11 16.35 0.70
N PHE A 221 12.67 15.38 1.44
CA PHE A 221 13.28 15.60 2.77
C PHE A 221 14.66 16.26 2.74
N ASN A 222 15.26 16.46 1.60
CA ASN A 222 16.60 16.99 1.49
C ASN A 222 16.65 18.53 1.46
N ASN A 223 16.15 19.16 2.51
CA ASN A 223 16.17 20.60 2.68
C ASN A 223 16.94 20.98 3.94
N HIS A 224 18.29 20.83 3.93
CA HIS A 224 19.15 21.24 5.03
C HIS A 224 20.09 22.38 4.63
N ASP A 225 20.59 23.12 5.61
CA ASP A 225 21.55 24.20 5.44
C ASP A 225 22.77 23.75 4.65
N GLY A 226 23.13 24.54 3.63
CA GLY A 226 24.26 24.24 2.72
C GLY A 226 23.90 23.54 1.42
N SER A 227 22.63 23.16 1.22
CA SER A 227 22.16 22.65 -0.06
C SER A 227 21.75 23.82 -0.98
N THR A 228 22.33 23.90 -2.19
CA THR A 228 21.89 24.81 -3.27
C THR A 228 20.44 24.54 -3.72
N LYS A 229 19.78 23.55 -3.13
CA LYS A 229 18.40 23.10 -3.35
C LYS A 229 17.53 23.32 -2.12
N SER A 230 18.03 24.05 -1.10
CA SER A 230 17.24 24.45 0.04
C SER A 230 16.18 25.48 -0.38
N TYR A 231 15.05 25.48 0.32
CA TYR A 231 13.96 26.44 0.06
C TYR A 231 14.44 27.89 0.11
N ASP A 232 15.41 28.19 0.96
CA ASP A 232 15.95 29.54 1.16
C ASP A 232 16.84 29.91 -0.02
N TYR A 233 17.71 29.02 -0.49
CA TYR A 233 18.53 29.26 -1.70
C TYR A 233 17.67 29.46 -2.94
N VAL A 234 16.60 28.67 -3.13
CA VAL A 234 15.68 28.79 -4.27
C VAL A 234 14.83 30.09 -4.17
N ARG A 235 14.46 30.52 -2.96
CA ARG A 235 13.75 31.81 -2.75
C ARG A 235 14.63 33.02 -3.09
N GLU A 236 15.91 32.95 -2.77
CA GLU A 236 16.84 34.04 -3.03
C GLU A 236 17.26 34.15 -4.50
N HIS A 237 17.16 33.05 -5.28
CA HIS A 237 17.70 32.96 -6.64
C HIS A 237 16.68 32.71 -7.74
N ASN A 238 15.39 32.54 -7.43
CA ASN A 238 14.33 32.38 -8.44
C ASN A 238 13.47 33.64 -8.58
N GLU A 239 13.61 34.31 -9.70
CA GLU A 239 12.54 35.15 -10.24
C GLU A 239 11.32 34.27 -10.53
N ALA A 240 10.14 34.73 -10.12
CA ALA A 240 8.88 34.02 -10.16
C ALA A 240 8.54 33.41 -11.51
N VAL A 241 8.80 32.14 -11.69
CA VAL A 241 8.22 31.33 -12.75
C VAL A 241 7.42 30.22 -12.07
N ASN A 242 6.10 30.42 -12.03
CA ASN A 242 5.05 29.45 -11.76
C ASN A 242 5.39 28.28 -10.81
N GLN A 243 4.59 28.15 -9.75
CA GLN A 243 4.56 27.10 -8.72
C GLN A 243 4.54 25.64 -9.25
N LEU A 244 5.54 25.29 -10.01
CA LEU A 244 5.98 23.92 -10.19
C LEU A 244 7.17 23.75 -9.25
N ASP A 245 7.00 23.01 -8.16
CA ASP A 245 8.11 22.51 -7.37
C ASP A 245 8.96 21.61 -8.28
N MET A 246 9.87 22.20 -9.03
CA MET A 246 10.90 21.46 -9.75
C MET A 246 11.91 20.97 -8.72
N ILE A 247 11.61 19.84 -8.12
CA ILE A 247 12.63 19.04 -7.45
C ILE A 247 13.52 18.52 -8.56
N ASN A 248 14.79 18.97 -8.60
CA ASN A 248 15.78 18.39 -9.49
C ASN A 248 15.75 16.88 -9.34
N GLY A 249 15.62 16.17 -10.46
CA GLY A 249 15.54 14.73 -10.48
C GLY A 249 16.67 14.12 -9.66
N ARG A 250 16.29 13.34 -8.63
CA ARG A 250 17.21 12.47 -7.91
C ARG A 250 16.98 11.08 -8.44
N ASP A 251 18.04 10.32 -8.49
CA ASP A 251 17.96 8.93 -8.91
C ASP A 251 17.19 8.12 -7.88
N GLU A 252 16.44 7.14 -8.36
CA GLU A 252 15.76 6.17 -7.51
C GLU A 252 16.81 5.38 -6.71
N ILE A 253 16.55 5.16 -5.42
CA ILE A 253 17.39 4.30 -4.59
C ILE A 253 17.07 2.84 -4.94
N LEU A 254 18.04 2.14 -5.50
CA LEU A 254 17.95 0.72 -5.86
C LEU A 254 18.87 -0.09 -4.95
N VAL A 255 18.41 -1.26 -4.53
CA VAL A 255 19.19 -2.18 -3.72
C VAL A 255 19.03 -3.62 -4.22
N ASP A 256 20.12 -4.38 -4.10
CA ASP A 256 20.15 -5.82 -4.33
C ASP A 256 21.06 -6.47 -3.28
N TYR A 257 20.51 -7.38 -2.48
CA TYR A 257 21.23 -8.04 -1.40
C TYR A 257 20.71 -9.46 -1.15
N ALA A 258 21.60 -10.33 -0.68
CA ALA A 258 21.30 -11.75 -0.54
C ALA A 258 20.39 -12.03 0.69
N PRO A 259 19.60 -13.12 0.67
CA PRO A 259 18.86 -13.60 1.83
C PRO A 259 19.77 -13.78 3.06
N GLY A 260 19.27 -13.37 4.23
CA GLY A 260 20.00 -13.45 5.50
C GLY A 260 21.08 -12.37 5.71
N THR A 261 21.25 -11.43 4.76
CA THR A 261 22.23 -10.33 4.88
C THR A 261 21.58 -9.01 5.24
N VAL A 262 22.40 -8.03 5.60
CA VAL A 262 21.99 -6.64 5.87
C VAL A 262 22.58 -5.74 4.81
N GLU A 263 21.74 -4.82 4.31
CA GLU A 263 22.13 -3.75 3.38
C GLU A 263 21.92 -2.39 4.04
N LEU A 264 22.89 -1.50 3.92
CA LEU A 264 22.82 -0.13 4.43
C LEU A 264 22.38 0.81 3.29
N VAL A 265 21.18 1.34 3.40
CA VAL A 265 20.59 2.21 2.38
C VAL A 265 20.60 3.65 2.87
N THR A 266 21.40 4.50 2.23
CA THR A 266 21.39 5.94 2.51
C THR A 266 20.22 6.60 1.79
N GLN A 267 19.33 7.24 2.54
CA GLN A 267 18.20 7.98 2.01
C GLN A 267 18.63 9.37 1.48
N HIS A 268 17.73 10.04 0.78
CA HIS A 268 17.99 11.37 0.18
C HIS A 268 18.24 12.49 1.21
N ASP A 269 17.85 12.30 2.47
CA ASP A 269 18.10 13.22 3.59
C ASP A 269 19.37 12.90 4.37
N GLY A 270 20.11 11.86 3.93
CA GLY A 270 21.34 11.41 4.56
C GLY A 270 21.13 10.43 5.74
N SER A 271 19.89 10.13 6.11
CA SER A 271 19.59 9.04 7.06
C SER A 271 19.90 7.67 6.45
N VAL A 272 20.18 6.68 7.29
CA VAL A 272 20.58 5.34 6.86
C VAL A 272 19.57 4.32 7.37
N LEU A 273 19.04 3.51 6.46
CA LEU A 273 18.22 2.34 6.79
C LEU A 273 19.09 1.08 6.79
N GLN A 274 18.93 0.24 7.79
CA GLN A 274 19.53 -1.09 7.83
C GLN A 274 18.47 -2.12 7.43
N LEU A 275 18.42 -2.47 6.14
CA LEU A 275 17.47 -3.45 5.62
C LEU A 275 18.04 -4.85 5.77
N ARG A 276 17.34 -5.74 6.47
CA ARG A 276 17.70 -7.14 6.61
C ARG A 276 16.76 -8.01 5.76
N LYS A 277 17.28 -8.65 4.73
CA LYS A 277 16.51 -9.65 3.98
C LYS A 277 16.35 -10.92 4.82
N LEU A 278 15.13 -11.44 4.93
CA LEU A 278 14.88 -12.70 5.65
C LEU A 278 15.72 -13.83 5.07
N ALA A 279 16.21 -14.72 5.95
CA ALA A 279 16.94 -15.92 5.55
C ALA A 279 15.99 -16.92 4.86
N GLN A 280 16.56 -17.80 4.03
CA GLN A 280 15.77 -18.79 3.28
C GLN A 280 15.08 -19.84 4.18
N ASP A 281 15.62 -20.10 5.36
CA ASP A 281 15.11 -21.03 6.36
C ASP A 281 14.14 -20.37 7.37
N TYR A 282 13.76 -19.11 7.16
CA TYR A 282 12.79 -18.41 8.00
C TYR A 282 11.41 -19.06 7.88
N ASP A 283 10.80 -19.45 9.02
CA ASP A 283 9.46 -20.02 9.04
C ASP A 283 8.40 -18.91 8.92
N VAL A 284 7.74 -18.86 7.78
CA VAL A 284 6.68 -17.87 7.48
C VAL A 284 5.31 -18.22 8.08
N HIS A 285 5.17 -19.41 8.69
CA HIS A 285 3.88 -19.88 9.20
C HIS A 285 3.73 -19.69 10.73
N ASP A 286 4.81 -19.32 11.42
CA ASP A 286 4.79 -19.05 12.86
C ASP A 286 4.64 -17.56 13.16
N ARG A 287 3.40 -17.14 13.44
CA ARG A 287 3.06 -15.76 13.82
C ARG A 287 3.79 -15.28 15.08
N GLY A 288 3.97 -16.18 16.06
CA GLY A 288 4.65 -15.85 17.30
C GLY A 288 6.14 -15.62 17.08
N ALA A 289 6.79 -16.50 16.31
CA ALA A 289 8.17 -16.35 15.92
C ALA A 289 8.39 -15.09 15.08
N ALA A 290 7.47 -14.76 14.16
CA ALA A 290 7.52 -13.53 13.36
C ALA A 290 7.51 -12.27 14.24
N LEU A 291 6.61 -12.19 15.24
CA LEU A 291 6.54 -11.07 16.18
C LEU A 291 7.82 -10.96 17.02
N ALA A 292 8.31 -12.06 17.56
CA ALA A 292 9.56 -12.08 18.34
C ALA A 292 10.77 -11.69 17.49
N TYR A 293 10.78 -12.10 16.22
CA TYR A 293 11.83 -11.74 15.27
C TYR A 293 11.83 -10.24 14.98
N LEU A 294 10.66 -9.65 14.67
CA LEU A 294 10.52 -8.22 14.43
C LEU A 294 10.99 -7.39 15.65
N GLN A 295 10.60 -7.80 16.87
CA GLN A 295 11.00 -7.11 18.09
C GLN A 295 12.52 -7.11 18.27
N ARG A 296 13.17 -8.28 18.15
CA ARG A 296 14.64 -8.39 18.26
C ARG A 296 15.35 -7.53 17.22
N LYS A 297 14.89 -7.57 15.96
CA LYS A 297 15.53 -6.82 14.88
C LYS A 297 15.34 -5.31 15.03
N LYS A 298 14.23 -4.86 15.60
CA LYS A 298 14.05 -3.46 15.99
C LYS A 298 15.09 -3.04 17.04
N GLU A 299 15.37 -3.88 18.03
CA GLU A 299 16.41 -3.64 19.06
C GLU A 299 17.81 -3.58 18.45
N ASP A 300 18.09 -4.40 17.43
CA ASP A 300 19.32 -4.39 16.64
C ASP A 300 19.42 -3.16 15.69
N GLY A 301 18.35 -2.37 15.55
CA GLY A 301 18.27 -1.28 14.57
C GLY A 301 18.11 -1.75 13.13
N GLU A 302 17.75 -3.02 12.92
CA GLU A 302 17.55 -3.61 11.60
C GLU A 302 16.06 -3.64 11.21
N ILE A 303 15.78 -3.50 9.91
CA ILE A 303 14.43 -3.55 9.35
C ILE A 303 14.30 -4.81 8.50
N PRO A 304 13.65 -5.88 9.02
CA PRO A 304 13.43 -7.10 8.26
C PRO A 304 12.56 -6.86 7.02
N THR A 305 12.99 -7.43 5.87
CA THR A 305 12.26 -7.39 4.60
C THR A 305 12.03 -8.80 4.06
N GLY A 306 10.88 -9.02 3.43
CA GLY A 306 10.43 -10.29 2.87
C GLY A 306 9.02 -10.64 3.33
N LEU A 307 8.62 -11.87 3.10
CA LEU A 307 7.36 -12.43 3.62
C LEU A 307 7.54 -12.77 5.10
N LEU A 308 6.91 -11.98 5.97
CA LEU A 308 7.02 -12.13 7.42
C LEU A 308 6.10 -13.23 7.96
N PHE A 309 4.90 -13.34 7.38
CA PHE A 309 3.92 -14.34 7.81
C PHE A 309 2.90 -14.61 6.70
N VAL A 310 2.50 -15.87 6.57
CA VAL A 310 1.35 -16.30 5.78
C VAL A 310 0.60 -17.43 6.48
N ASP A 311 -0.72 -17.28 6.58
CA ASP A 311 -1.61 -18.32 7.07
C ASP A 311 -1.97 -19.25 5.90
N PRO A 312 -1.66 -20.56 5.98
CA PRO A 312 -1.97 -21.49 4.90
C PRO A 312 -3.47 -21.79 4.76
N GLU A 313 -4.27 -21.56 5.82
CA GLU A 313 -5.72 -21.79 5.84
C GLU A 313 -6.48 -20.54 6.31
N PRO A 314 -6.37 -19.41 5.61
CA PRO A 314 -6.94 -18.16 6.07
C PRO A 314 -8.47 -18.18 6.04
N GLN A 315 -9.07 -17.64 7.08
CA GLN A 315 -10.50 -17.34 7.09
C GLN A 315 -10.73 -15.89 6.69
N GLU A 316 -11.72 -15.64 5.84
CA GLU A 316 -12.09 -14.30 5.38
C GLU A 316 -13.52 -13.94 5.79
N MET A 317 -13.82 -12.65 5.80
CA MET A 317 -15.06 -12.08 6.33
C MET A 317 -16.33 -12.69 5.73
N HIS A 318 -16.38 -12.90 4.43
CA HIS A 318 -17.56 -13.45 3.75
C HIS A 318 -17.84 -14.89 4.16
N GLY A 319 -16.78 -15.68 4.43
CA GLY A 319 -16.89 -17.08 4.86
C GLY A 319 -17.57 -17.20 6.20
N TYR A 320 -17.11 -16.48 7.23
CA TYR A 320 -17.69 -16.61 8.57
C TYR A 320 -19.01 -15.82 8.73
N LEU A 321 -19.22 -14.72 8.00
CA LEU A 321 -20.49 -13.99 7.98
C LEU A 321 -21.55 -14.65 7.11
N LYS A 322 -21.16 -15.61 6.26
CA LYS A 322 -22.05 -16.27 5.29
C LYS A 322 -22.81 -15.27 4.42
N THR A 323 -22.10 -14.26 3.92
CA THR A 323 -22.70 -13.26 3.05
C THR A 323 -23.13 -13.87 1.72
N THR A 324 -24.04 -13.20 1.01
CA THR A 324 -24.42 -13.61 -0.35
C THR A 324 -23.23 -13.55 -1.30
N THR A 325 -23.17 -14.49 -2.25
CA THR A 325 -22.21 -14.46 -3.36
C THR A 325 -22.62 -13.49 -4.46
N LYS A 326 -23.91 -13.14 -4.52
CA LYS A 326 -24.45 -12.22 -5.51
C LYS A 326 -24.15 -10.78 -5.14
N PRO A 327 -23.54 -9.96 -6.04
CA PRO A 327 -23.30 -8.55 -5.78
C PRO A 327 -24.60 -7.81 -5.41
N LEU A 328 -24.52 -6.84 -4.48
CA LEU A 328 -25.71 -6.15 -3.96
C LEU A 328 -26.53 -5.44 -5.04
N ASN A 329 -25.87 -4.91 -6.08
CA ASN A 329 -26.55 -4.24 -7.21
C ASN A 329 -27.30 -5.22 -8.13
N GLU A 330 -27.11 -6.51 -7.99
CA GLU A 330 -27.78 -7.56 -8.75
C GLU A 330 -28.95 -8.20 -7.97
N LEU A 331 -29.07 -7.89 -6.67
CA LEU A 331 -30.17 -8.38 -5.85
C LEU A 331 -31.50 -7.78 -6.31
N ARG A 332 -32.52 -8.64 -6.44
CA ARG A 332 -33.87 -8.28 -6.78
C ARG A 332 -34.76 -8.32 -5.54
N GLU A 333 -35.96 -7.75 -5.66
CA GLU A 333 -36.95 -7.77 -4.56
C GLU A 333 -37.21 -9.19 -4.05
N ALA A 334 -37.27 -10.18 -4.93
CA ALA A 334 -37.47 -11.58 -4.59
C ALA A 334 -36.29 -12.17 -3.77
N ASP A 335 -35.06 -11.61 -3.90
CA ASP A 335 -33.90 -12.03 -3.11
C ASP A 335 -33.91 -11.39 -1.71
N LEU A 336 -34.58 -10.23 -1.55
CA LEU A 336 -34.54 -9.42 -0.33
C LEU A 336 -35.79 -9.58 0.54
N VAL A 337 -36.93 -9.88 -0.07
CA VAL A 337 -38.22 -10.01 0.62
C VAL A 337 -38.53 -11.48 0.86
N PRO A 338 -38.74 -11.89 2.13
CA PRO A 338 -38.93 -13.31 2.48
C PRO A 338 -40.24 -13.92 1.91
N GLY A 339 -41.15 -13.14 1.39
CA GLY A 339 -42.44 -13.60 0.81
C GLY A 339 -43.47 -14.08 1.83
N ALA A 340 -44.70 -14.32 1.34
CA ALA A 340 -45.88 -14.68 2.16
C ALA A 340 -45.68 -16.00 2.93
N ALA A 341 -45.06 -17.00 2.32
CA ALA A 341 -44.84 -18.30 2.98
C ALA A 341 -43.92 -18.21 4.23
N ALA A 342 -42.95 -17.32 4.23
CA ALA A 342 -42.11 -17.08 5.39
C ALA A 342 -42.90 -16.39 6.52
N LEU A 343 -43.79 -15.47 6.20
CA LEU A 343 -44.67 -14.81 7.16
C LEU A 343 -45.64 -15.80 7.75
N GLU A 344 -46.28 -16.69 6.97
CA GLU A 344 -47.17 -17.74 7.41
C GLU A 344 -46.45 -18.70 8.40
N LYS A 345 -45.22 -19.11 8.06
CA LYS A 345 -44.40 -19.95 8.95
C LYS A 345 -44.07 -19.25 10.27
N LEU A 346 -43.74 -17.96 10.21
CA LEU A 346 -43.49 -17.16 11.43
C LEU A 346 -44.75 -17.06 12.29
N ASN A 347 -45.92 -16.73 11.66
CA ASN A 347 -47.18 -16.64 12.36
C ASN A 347 -47.61 -18.00 13.00
N ALA A 348 -47.34 -19.10 12.32
CA ALA A 348 -47.62 -20.44 12.86
C ALA A 348 -46.73 -20.78 14.05
N SER A 349 -45.48 -20.29 14.09
CA SER A 349 -44.57 -20.51 15.22
C SER A 349 -44.90 -19.69 16.48
N LEU A 350 -45.74 -18.66 16.34
CA LEU A 350 -46.19 -17.77 17.43
C LEU A 350 -47.57 -18.13 17.99
N ARG A 351 -48.21 -19.14 17.44
CA ARG A 351 -49.49 -19.71 17.90
C ARG A 351 -49.23 -20.99 18.68
#